data_b4d4913086e586e4401b71388e428185
#
_entry.id   b4d4913086e586e4401b71388e428185
#
_cell.length_a   1.000
_cell.length_b   1.000
_cell.length_c   1.000
_cell.angle_alpha   90.00
_cell.angle_beta   90.00
_cell.angle_gamma   90.00
#
_symmetry.space_group_name_H-M   'P 1'
#
loop_
_entity.id
_entity.type
_entity.pdbx_description
1 polymer ?
#
loop_
_entity_poly.entity_id
_entity_poly.type
_entity_poly.pdbx_seq_one_letter_code
_entity_poly.pdbx_strand_id
1 'polypeptide(L)'
;MICIFVLGAALSVVWAQKLITYDAGMGTRSYDDPDVWILYQRVKAVHEGMVLYADSALYNTKQNDFTAYGDVKIELTDTTTIYGDRLFYDANSRVVDIWDDMVRFIDGKTLLKTNHLSYDRNTSIASYNNWGWTTNEDKRLVSRIGNYNSDTKIFYIYVQVDLSDSNMQLYTDTLIYNMNTHIAEFWSPTYIYTDSATMYSERGTYDTDKRYAFSTQASQVVNNEKQIFSDTLRYDEVTEFGIANGHVRLLDTVNNITCTGRYGETSQERHTSFITDSALVVFVSKNQEDSTKLDTMYLHADSVLVVNDSAKQFVSVMAHHHVKTYRKDSQAMCDSAFYSVPDSTLKMFYDPVVWYDHYQCSADTIVLVHDSNGMRHAYLNKNGFCIEQLDPDKFNQVKGRNMVVYFKEGEPDYADILGNAEMVYYITEEDDQDNVSLIGVNVGKGSDMRIYFKDRAPEIVSTYGKPDMNAYPIGKLEPEKRKLADFRWLDKRRPKSPTDVFVW
;
A
#
# COMPACT_ATOMS: atom_id res chain seq x y z
N MET A 1 64.65 52.52 10.12
CA MET A 1 64.03 51.28 10.50
C MET A 1 63.30 51.46 11.81
N ILE A 2 62.03 51.86 11.80
CA ILE A 2 61.25 52.23 12.97
C ILE A 2 60.29 51.04 13.23
N CYS A 3 60.50 50.34 14.35
CA CYS A 3 59.56 49.29 14.82
C CYS A 3 58.44 49.99 15.59
N ILE A 4 57.20 49.85 15.06
CA ILE A 4 55.99 50.24 15.76
C ILE A 4 55.49 48.99 16.51
N PHE A 5 55.54 48.99 17.83
CA PHE A 5 54.85 48.01 18.68
C PHE A 5 53.40 48.42 18.79
N VAL A 6 52.50 47.61 18.23
CA VAL A 6 51.06 47.71 18.47
C VAL A 6 50.73 46.87 19.70
N LEU A 7 50.49 47.51 20.82
CA LEU A 7 49.89 46.89 22.01
C LEU A 7 48.39 46.60 21.70
N GLY A 8 48.07 45.36 21.46
CA GLY A 8 46.69 44.88 21.41
C GLY A 8 46.10 44.83 22.83
N ALA A 9 45.28 45.81 23.21
CA ALA A 9 44.49 45.76 24.42
C ALA A 9 43.33 44.69 24.15
N ALA A 10 43.45 43.51 24.74
CA ALA A 10 42.36 42.58 24.83
C ALA A 10 41.29 43.18 25.77
N LEU A 11 40.22 43.74 25.21
CA LEU A 11 39.03 44.09 25.96
C LEU A 11 38.34 42.76 26.37
N SER A 12 38.63 42.30 27.57
CA SER A 12 37.80 41.29 28.24
C SER A 12 36.45 41.95 28.56
N VAL A 13 35.42 41.62 27.79
CA VAL A 13 34.03 41.95 28.15
C VAL A 13 33.71 41.11 29.38
N VAL A 14 33.85 41.69 30.54
CA VAL A 14 33.35 41.10 31.78
C VAL A 14 31.84 41.30 31.73
N TRP A 15 31.11 40.22 31.38
CA TRP A 15 29.67 40.18 31.56
C TRP A 15 29.41 40.30 33.05
N ALA A 16 28.82 41.41 33.49
CA ALA A 16 28.38 41.56 34.85
C ALA A 16 27.36 40.47 35.18
N GLN A 17 27.70 39.56 36.05
CA GLN A 17 26.84 38.45 36.51
C GLN A 17 25.61 39.08 37.17
N LYS A 18 24.42 38.87 36.61
CA LYS A 18 23.16 39.29 37.24
C LYS A 18 22.91 38.37 38.43
N LEU A 19 22.85 38.96 39.61
CA LEU A 19 22.61 38.23 40.84
C LEU A 19 21.13 37.96 41.03
N ILE A 20 20.81 36.86 41.70
CA ILE A 20 19.46 36.54 42.15
C ILE A 20 19.09 37.59 43.24
N THR A 21 17.93 38.22 43.08
CA THR A 21 17.32 39.05 44.12
C THR A 21 16.24 38.22 44.84
N TYR A 22 16.12 38.40 46.15
CA TYR A 22 15.16 37.60 46.94
C TYR A 22 14.44 38.46 47.99
N ASP A 23 13.26 38.02 48.40
CA ASP A 23 12.47 38.49 49.53
C ASP A 23 12.03 37.25 50.34
N ALA A 24 12.06 37.34 51.66
CA ALA A 24 11.69 36.26 52.57
C ALA A 24 11.26 36.82 53.93
N GLY A 25 10.32 36.14 54.61
CA GLY A 25 9.90 36.58 55.95
C GLY A 25 11.01 36.50 57.01
N MET A 26 11.98 35.60 56.84
CA MET A 26 13.14 35.43 57.70
C MET A 26 14.35 34.96 56.88
N GLY A 27 15.55 35.50 57.17
CA GLY A 27 16.79 35.04 56.55
C GLY A 27 17.91 35.03 57.58
N THR A 28 18.77 34.01 57.54
CA THR A 28 19.98 33.89 58.37
C THR A 28 21.11 33.37 57.53
N ARG A 29 22.35 33.76 57.89
CA ARG A 29 23.56 33.16 57.28
C ARG A 29 23.83 31.76 57.84
N SER A 30 24.28 30.85 57.01
CA SER A 30 24.74 29.55 57.45
C SER A 30 25.96 29.69 58.38
N TYR A 31 26.01 28.88 59.43
CA TYR A 31 27.19 28.84 60.32
C TYR A 31 28.38 28.17 59.62
N ASP A 32 28.13 27.18 58.79
CA ASP A 32 29.14 26.37 58.14
C ASP A 32 29.74 27.02 56.87
N ASP A 33 28.92 27.84 56.18
CA ASP A 33 29.37 28.57 54.99
C ASP A 33 28.77 29.99 54.99
N PRO A 34 29.61 31.04 55.21
CA PRO A 34 29.15 32.45 55.29
C PRO A 34 28.63 32.98 53.94
N ASP A 35 28.90 32.34 52.81
CA ASP A 35 28.36 32.71 51.49
C ASP A 35 26.95 32.19 51.26
N VAL A 36 26.44 31.31 52.14
CA VAL A 36 25.09 30.72 52.07
C VAL A 36 24.11 31.44 52.97
N TRP A 37 23.01 31.91 52.38
CA TRP A 37 21.83 32.41 53.08
C TRP A 37 20.78 31.30 53.19
N ILE A 38 20.23 31.12 54.38
CA ILE A 38 19.07 30.24 54.66
C ILE A 38 17.85 31.12 54.80
N LEU A 39 16.88 30.95 53.90
CA LEU A 39 15.68 31.76 53.76
C LEU A 39 14.46 30.97 54.16
N TYR A 40 13.53 31.58 54.90
CA TYR A 40 12.32 30.94 55.40
C TYR A 40 11.10 31.87 55.25
N GLN A 41 9.91 31.26 55.22
CA GLN A 41 8.62 31.92 55.22
C GLN A 41 8.36 32.77 53.98
N ARG A 42 7.66 32.13 53.00
CA ARG A 42 7.25 32.76 51.73
C ARG A 42 8.46 33.36 50.96
N VAL A 43 9.40 32.53 50.68
CA VAL A 43 10.55 32.93 49.88
C VAL A 43 10.11 33.26 48.47
N LYS A 44 10.53 34.43 47.99
CA LYS A 44 10.39 34.86 46.61
C LYS A 44 11.79 35.21 46.07
N ALA A 45 12.20 34.60 44.98
CA ALA A 45 13.44 34.92 44.28
C ALA A 45 13.13 35.38 42.86
N VAL A 46 13.89 36.33 42.35
CA VAL A 46 13.74 36.87 41.01
C VAL A 46 15.11 36.90 40.30
N HIS A 47 15.15 36.33 39.09
CA HIS A 47 16.31 36.39 38.25
C HIS A 47 15.92 36.52 36.76
N GLU A 48 16.29 37.66 36.14
CA GLU A 48 16.06 37.92 34.72
C GLU A 48 14.61 37.62 34.23
N GLY A 49 13.63 38.12 34.97
CA GLY A 49 12.19 37.95 34.65
C GLY A 49 11.55 36.64 35.17
N MET A 50 12.36 35.64 35.52
CA MET A 50 11.83 34.43 36.20
C MET A 50 11.51 34.78 37.66
N VAL A 51 10.40 34.31 38.17
CA VAL A 51 9.98 34.43 39.58
C VAL A 51 9.84 33.04 40.19
N LEU A 52 10.51 32.80 41.31
CA LEU A 52 10.43 31.55 42.06
C LEU A 52 9.79 31.85 43.44
N TYR A 53 8.92 30.94 43.87
CA TYR A 53 8.29 30.92 45.19
C TYR A 53 8.57 29.56 45.85
N ALA A 54 8.80 29.59 47.17
CA ALA A 54 9.01 28.39 47.98
C ALA A 54 8.77 28.66 49.48
N ASP A 55 8.63 27.60 50.29
CA ASP A 55 8.55 27.73 51.72
C ASP A 55 9.88 28.11 52.34
N SER A 56 10.97 27.50 51.88
CA SER A 56 12.34 27.77 52.31
C SER A 56 13.33 27.63 51.16
N ALA A 57 14.51 28.24 51.32
CA ALA A 57 15.58 28.15 50.34
C ALA A 57 16.97 28.34 50.92
N LEU A 58 17.96 27.82 50.18
CA LEU A 58 19.39 28.11 50.36
C LEU A 58 19.87 28.93 49.17
N TYR A 59 20.45 30.09 49.40
CA TYR A 59 21.07 30.92 48.37
C TYR A 59 22.57 31.03 48.60
N ASN A 60 23.36 30.50 47.69
CA ASN A 60 24.82 30.67 47.67
C ASN A 60 25.19 31.89 46.83
N THR A 61 25.62 32.94 47.50
CA THR A 61 25.92 34.23 46.84
C THR A 61 27.19 34.18 46.01
N LYS A 62 28.15 33.27 46.33
CA LYS A 62 29.40 33.09 45.61
C LYS A 62 29.22 32.25 44.35
N GLN A 63 28.45 31.19 44.45
CA GLN A 63 28.15 30.31 43.31
C GLN A 63 26.99 30.85 42.47
N ASN A 64 26.20 31.78 43.01
CA ASN A 64 24.97 32.32 42.40
C ASN A 64 23.96 31.20 42.04
N ASP A 65 23.77 30.25 42.99
CA ASP A 65 22.83 29.20 42.89
C ASP A 65 21.76 29.23 44.00
N PHE A 66 20.64 28.61 43.76
CA PHE A 66 19.47 28.66 44.62
C PHE A 66 18.84 27.27 44.75
N THR A 67 18.78 26.74 45.96
CA THR A 67 18.07 25.50 46.28
C THR A 67 16.80 25.82 47.06
N ALA A 68 15.64 25.46 46.57
CA ALA A 68 14.33 25.73 47.17
C ALA A 68 13.64 24.43 47.59
N TYR A 69 12.82 24.54 48.66
CA TYR A 69 12.08 23.41 49.23
C TYR A 69 10.67 23.87 49.66
N GLY A 70 9.71 22.96 49.44
CA GLY A 70 8.29 23.07 49.82
C GLY A 70 7.48 24.02 48.93
N ASP A 71 6.40 23.53 48.39
CA ASP A 71 5.45 24.26 47.52
C ASP A 71 6.16 25.14 46.46
N VAL A 72 7.19 24.54 45.80
CA VAL A 72 7.95 25.27 44.81
C VAL A 72 7.11 25.60 43.58
N LYS A 73 7.07 26.91 43.23
CA LYS A 73 6.46 27.42 42.00
C LYS A 73 7.44 28.29 41.26
N ILE A 74 7.61 28.07 39.97
CA ILE A 74 8.43 28.93 39.09
C ILE A 74 7.51 29.51 37.99
N GLU A 75 7.54 30.80 37.83
CA GLU A 75 6.96 31.54 36.72
C GLU A 75 8.07 31.91 35.76
N LEU A 76 8.14 31.26 34.60
CA LEU A 76 9.15 31.48 33.58
C LEU A 76 8.73 32.57 32.60
N THR A 77 7.47 32.52 32.19
CA THR A 77 6.80 33.48 31.31
C THR A 77 5.35 33.64 31.76
N ASP A 78 4.57 34.51 31.11
CA ASP A 78 3.14 34.69 31.40
C ASP A 78 2.32 33.38 31.19
N THR A 79 2.82 32.47 30.37
CA THR A 79 2.10 31.21 30.02
C THR A 79 2.81 29.95 30.53
N THR A 80 4.08 30.07 31.00
CA THR A 80 4.90 28.91 31.36
C THR A 80 5.19 28.89 32.86
N THR A 81 4.70 27.86 33.55
CA THR A 81 4.88 27.72 35.00
C THR A 81 5.26 26.28 35.34
N ILE A 82 6.16 26.10 36.33
CA ILE A 82 6.56 24.77 36.85
C ILE A 82 6.21 24.72 38.35
N TYR A 83 5.74 23.57 38.80
CA TYR A 83 5.46 23.25 40.19
C TYR A 83 6.19 21.97 40.61
N GLY A 84 6.70 21.94 41.83
CA GLY A 84 7.36 20.80 42.45
C GLY A 84 7.62 21.00 43.91
N ASP A 85 8.35 20.09 44.56
CA ASP A 85 8.65 20.12 46.00
C ASP A 85 10.09 20.56 46.27
N ARG A 86 11.04 20.18 45.43
CA ARG A 86 12.44 20.54 45.55
C ARG A 86 12.99 21.07 44.24
N LEU A 87 13.79 22.13 44.30
CA LEU A 87 14.39 22.74 43.13
C LEU A 87 15.88 23.10 43.40
N PHE A 88 16.69 22.94 42.35
CA PHE A 88 18.00 23.56 42.22
C PHE A 88 18.04 24.46 40.99
N TYR A 89 18.48 25.70 41.16
CA TYR A 89 18.67 26.67 40.08
C TYR A 89 20.07 27.21 40.08
N ASP A 90 20.84 26.98 39.01
CA ASP A 90 22.10 27.64 38.75
C ASP A 90 21.87 28.86 37.83
N ALA A 91 22.04 30.04 38.40
CA ALA A 91 21.81 31.30 37.67
C ALA A 91 22.91 31.59 36.62
N ASN A 92 24.09 30.94 36.69
CA ASN A 92 25.16 31.11 35.70
C ASN A 92 24.87 30.31 34.43
N SER A 93 24.47 29.07 34.57
CA SER A 93 24.05 28.21 33.45
C SER A 93 22.60 28.46 33.03
N ARG A 94 21.77 29.07 33.91
CA ARG A 94 20.34 29.32 33.75
C ARG A 94 19.52 28.01 33.64
N VAL A 95 20.00 26.93 34.27
CA VAL A 95 19.32 25.65 34.30
C VAL A 95 18.56 25.49 35.60
N VAL A 96 17.33 25.05 35.52
CA VAL A 96 16.45 24.67 36.61
C VAL A 96 16.32 23.18 36.64
N ASP A 97 16.65 22.55 37.75
CA ASP A 97 16.32 21.15 38.02
C ASP A 97 15.27 21.09 39.14
N ILE A 98 14.16 20.38 38.91
CA ILE A 98 13.05 20.30 39.85
C ILE A 98 12.59 18.85 40.01
N TRP A 99 12.29 18.48 41.27
CA TRP A 99 11.88 17.12 41.69
C TRP A 99 10.61 17.22 42.53
N ASP A 100 9.79 16.19 42.37
CA ASP A 100 8.57 15.92 43.12
C ASP A 100 8.12 14.48 42.85
N ASP A 101 7.19 13.95 43.62
CA ASP A 101 6.43 12.77 43.22
C ASP A 101 5.73 13.02 41.88
N MET A 102 5.29 14.26 41.63
CA MET A 102 4.63 14.71 40.39
C MET A 102 4.92 16.18 40.06
N VAL A 103 6.08 16.46 39.47
CA VAL A 103 6.40 17.77 38.87
C VAL A 103 5.38 18.08 37.77
N ARG A 104 4.88 19.30 37.76
CA ARG A 104 3.93 19.80 36.73
C ARG A 104 4.54 20.97 35.99
N PHE A 105 4.78 20.78 34.71
CA PHE A 105 5.16 21.84 33.79
C PHE A 105 3.94 22.24 32.96
N ILE A 106 3.53 23.49 33.02
CA ILE A 106 2.38 24.02 32.32
C ILE A 106 2.85 25.06 31.32
N ASP A 107 2.46 24.93 30.07
CA ASP A 107 2.74 25.87 29.01
C ASP A 107 1.49 26.06 28.13
N GLY A 108 0.74 27.14 28.40
CA GLY A 108 -0.58 27.36 27.82
C GLY A 108 -1.56 26.22 28.15
N LYS A 109 -1.96 25.47 27.12
CA LYS A 109 -2.84 24.28 27.26
C LYS A 109 -2.07 22.99 27.52
N THR A 110 -0.75 22.98 27.34
CA THR A 110 0.10 21.82 27.54
C THR A 110 0.40 21.61 29.02
N LEU A 111 0.10 20.42 29.54
CA LEU A 111 0.48 19.97 30.88
C LEU A 111 1.37 18.75 30.76
N LEU A 112 2.66 18.90 31.10
CA LEU A 112 3.62 17.80 31.24
C LEU A 112 3.79 17.45 32.72
N LYS A 113 3.68 16.17 33.04
CA LYS A 113 3.89 15.60 34.37
C LYS A 113 5.08 14.64 34.33
N THR A 114 5.98 14.72 35.32
CA THR A 114 7.12 13.82 35.50
C THR A 114 7.55 13.87 36.97
N ASN A 115 8.49 13.01 37.40
CA ASN A 115 9.06 13.11 38.75
C ASN A 115 10.33 13.96 38.83
N HIS A 116 11.00 14.20 37.70
CA HIS A 116 12.15 15.10 37.57
C HIS A 116 12.08 15.82 36.23
N LEU A 117 12.26 17.13 36.25
CA LEU A 117 12.33 17.99 35.08
C LEU A 117 13.59 18.88 35.17
N SER A 118 14.33 18.91 34.08
CA SER A 118 15.40 19.93 33.85
C SER A 118 14.94 20.93 32.80
N TYR A 119 14.99 22.20 33.12
CA TYR A 119 14.61 23.27 32.18
C TYR A 119 15.79 24.24 31.94
N ASP A 120 16.25 24.26 30.69
CA ASP A 120 17.27 25.21 30.24
C ASP A 120 16.60 26.46 29.68
N ARG A 121 16.77 27.57 30.38
CA ARG A 121 16.19 28.87 30.01
C ARG A 121 16.88 29.51 28.80
N ASN A 122 18.08 29.07 28.41
CA ASN A 122 18.75 29.59 27.21
C ASN A 122 18.18 29.02 25.94
N THR A 123 17.71 27.79 25.99
CA THR A 123 17.16 27.03 24.83
C THR A 123 15.65 26.84 24.90
N SER A 124 15.04 27.22 26.04
CA SER A 124 13.61 26.99 26.33
C SER A 124 13.20 25.51 26.27
N ILE A 125 14.12 24.61 26.64
CA ILE A 125 13.92 23.17 26.58
C ILE A 125 13.64 22.59 27.98
N ALA A 126 12.51 21.95 28.14
CA ALA A 126 12.14 21.10 29.27
C ALA A 126 12.48 19.64 28.97
N SER A 127 13.33 19.01 29.79
CA SER A 127 13.83 17.64 29.59
C SER A 127 13.43 16.73 30.75
N TYR A 128 13.05 15.50 30.43
CA TYR A 128 12.82 14.43 31.39
C TYR A 128 13.38 13.09 30.89
N ASN A 129 13.78 12.22 31.80
CA ASN A 129 14.40 10.93 31.45
C ASN A 129 13.81 9.72 32.21
N ASN A 130 12.73 9.91 32.94
CA ASN A 130 12.07 8.88 33.71
C ASN A 130 10.55 9.08 33.69
N TRP A 131 9.97 8.78 32.52
CA TRP A 131 8.56 8.94 32.20
C TRP A 131 8.03 10.37 32.26
N GLY A 132 7.36 10.76 31.18
CA GLY A 132 6.59 11.98 31.06
C GLY A 132 5.18 11.67 30.54
N TRP A 133 4.20 12.29 31.16
CA TRP A 133 2.80 12.24 30.78
C TRP A 133 2.37 13.63 30.37
N THR A 134 2.16 13.83 29.08
CA THR A 134 1.73 15.11 28.54
C THR A 134 0.26 15.03 28.11
N THR A 135 -0.49 16.06 28.40
CA THR A 135 -1.84 16.27 27.88
C THR A 135 -1.94 17.65 27.26
N ASN A 136 -2.62 17.73 26.12
CA ASN A 136 -3.00 18.99 25.47
C ASN A 136 -4.33 18.79 24.75
N GLU A 137 -5.37 19.47 25.23
CA GLU A 137 -6.75 19.27 24.81
C GLU A 137 -7.16 17.80 24.93
N ASP A 138 -7.50 17.13 23.81
CA ASP A 138 -7.86 15.72 23.75
C ASP A 138 -6.67 14.77 23.52
N LYS A 139 -5.47 15.34 23.26
CA LYS A 139 -4.29 14.55 22.95
C LYS A 139 -3.51 14.17 24.21
N ARG A 140 -3.04 12.94 24.25
CA ARG A 140 -2.19 12.40 25.30
C ARG A 140 -0.92 11.86 24.68
N LEU A 141 0.22 12.22 25.27
CA LEU A 141 1.53 11.79 24.88
C LEU A 141 2.28 11.24 26.09
N VAL A 142 2.75 10.00 26.01
CA VAL A 142 3.52 9.34 27.04
C VAL A 142 4.84 8.83 26.45
N SER A 143 5.94 9.02 27.16
CA SER A 143 7.22 8.43 26.79
C SER A 143 8.15 8.33 28.00
N ARG A 144 9.21 7.53 27.86
CA ARG A 144 10.22 7.40 28.92
C ARG A 144 11.17 8.59 28.96
N ILE A 145 11.56 9.13 27.80
CA ILE A 145 12.52 10.23 27.65
C ILE A 145 11.91 11.26 26.71
N GLY A 146 12.03 12.54 27.06
CA GLY A 146 11.56 13.60 26.19
C GLY A 146 12.20 14.96 26.44
N ASN A 147 12.22 15.75 25.37
CA ASN A 147 12.61 17.15 25.36
C ASN A 147 11.48 17.97 24.71
N TYR A 148 10.94 18.89 25.45
CA TYR A 148 9.91 19.82 24.96
C TYR A 148 10.50 21.22 24.82
N ASN A 149 10.47 21.77 23.62
CA ASN A 149 10.84 23.16 23.40
C ASN A 149 9.59 24.05 23.54
N SER A 150 9.57 24.90 24.57
CA SER A 150 8.40 25.71 24.87
C SER A 150 8.22 26.91 23.92
N ASP A 151 9.24 27.32 23.13
CA ASP A 151 9.13 28.37 22.13
C ASP A 151 8.53 27.84 20.82
N THR A 152 9.02 26.70 20.33
CA THR A 152 8.58 26.09 19.06
C THR A 152 7.37 25.18 19.21
N LYS A 153 7.03 24.76 20.44
CA LYS A 153 5.98 23.80 20.79
C LYS A 153 6.22 22.42 20.19
N ILE A 154 7.49 21.99 20.09
CA ILE A 154 7.88 20.71 19.53
C ILE A 154 8.40 19.78 20.64
N PHE A 155 7.88 18.55 20.66
CA PHE A 155 8.41 17.45 21.44
C PHE A 155 9.39 16.60 20.60
N TYR A 156 10.54 16.31 21.17
CA TYR A 156 11.48 15.26 20.73
C TYR A 156 11.46 14.16 21.78
N ILE A 157 10.90 13.02 21.47
CA ILE A 157 10.58 11.98 22.44
C ILE A 157 11.11 10.62 22.01
N TYR A 158 11.52 9.85 23.01
CA TYR A 158 12.24 8.60 22.80
C TYR A 158 11.80 7.53 23.81
N VAL A 159 11.89 6.30 23.37
CA VAL A 159 11.66 5.07 24.14
C VAL A 159 10.23 4.93 24.65
N GLN A 160 9.54 3.95 24.09
CA GLN A 160 8.17 3.58 24.47
C GLN A 160 7.20 4.77 24.37
N VAL A 161 7.14 5.35 23.18
CA VAL A 161 6.27 6.50 22.88
C VAL A 161 4.86 6.01 22.58
N ASP A 162 3.88 6.60 23.26
CA ASP A 162 2.44 6.43 23.04
C ASP A 162 1.83 7.82 22.84
N LEU A 163 1.39 8.12 21.62
CA LEU A 163 0.61 9.32 21.28
C LEU A 163 -0.81 8.87 20.95
N SER A 164 -1.79 9.39 21.66
CA SER A 164 -3.19 9.00 21.49
C SER A 164 -4.16 10.18 21.61
N ASP A 165 -5.28 10.06 20.91
CA ASP A 165 -6.47 10.89 21.07
C ASP A 165 -7.74 10.03 21.08
N SER A 166 -8.92 10.61 20.88
CA SER A 166 -10.19 9.88 20.86
C SER A 166 -10.33 8.87 19.71
N ASN A 167 -9.57 9.04 18.62
CA ASN A 167 -9.78 8.32 17.37
C ASN A 167 -8.56 7.48 16.94
N MET A 168 -7.39 7.71 17.57
CA MET A 168 -6.17 7.02 17.17
C MET A 168 -5.23 6.74 18.35
N GLN A 169 -4.35 5.75 18.16
CA GLN A 169 -3.24 5.44 19.05
C GLN A 169 -1.99 5.10 18.22
N LEU A 170 -0.89 5.83 18.46
CA LEU A 170 0.39 5.67 17.76
C LEU A 170 1.45 5.19 18.75
N TYR A 171 2.08 4.07 18.44
CA TYR A 171 3.20 3.51 19.19
C TYR A 171 4.47 3.53 18.36
N THR A 172 5.56 4.03 18.97
CA THR A 172 6.88 4.09 18.33
C THR A 172 7.99 4.18 19.38
N ASP A 173 9.26 4.13 18.97
CA ASP A 173 10.40 4.39 19.85
C ASP A 173 10.98 5.80 19.68
N THR A 174 10.74 6.46 18.54
CA THR A 174 11.22 7.83 18.28
C THR A 174 10.17 8.66 17.58
N LEU A 175 9.82 9.80 18.16
CA LEU A 175 8.81 10.69 17.63
C LEU A 175 9.23 12.15 17.78
N ILE A 176 9.02 12.94 16.73
CA ILE A 176 8.98 14.40 16.79
C ILE A 176 7.52 14.79 16.64
N TYR A 177 6.94 15.44 17.66
CA TYR A 177 5.56 15.85 17.62
C TYR A 177 5.42 17.36 17.74
N ASN A 178 4.84 17.98 16.73
CA ASN A 178 4.60 19.42 16.70
C ASN A 178 3.18 19.72 17.19
N MET A 179 3.06 20.36 18.36
CA MET A 179 1.79 20.68 19.00
C MET A 179 1.00 21.77 18.27
N ASN A 180 1.62 22.56 17.38
CA ASN A 180 0.93 23.60 16.61
C ASN A 180 0.33 23.07 15.32
N THR A 181 1.01 22.12 14.67
CA THR A 181 0.58 21.55 13.37
C THR A 181 -0.06 20.18 13.51
N HIS A 182 0.03 19.57 14.69
CA HIS A 182 -0.43 18.23 15.03
C HIS A 182 0.15 17.13 14.12
N ILE A 183 1.38 17.36 13.61
CA ILE A 183 2.11 16.39 12.81
C ILE A 183 3.06 15.60 13.69
N ALA A 184 2.93 14.29 13.64
CA ALA A 184 3.82 13.30 14.21
C ALA A 184 4.80 12.80 13.14
N GLU A 185 6.09 12.99 13.33
CA GLU A 185 7.16 12.46 12.48
C GLU A 185 7.90 11.34 13.22
N PHE A 186 8.04 10.18 12.61
CA PHE A 186 8.65 9.01 13.23
C PHE A 186 9.73 8.38 12.34
N TRP A 187 10.76 7.81 13.00
CA TRP A 187 11.97 7.28 12.37
C TRP A 187 12.35 5.91 12.93
N SER A 188 11.36 5.18 13.39
CA SER A 188 11.46 3.83 13.93
C SER A 188 10.18 3.06 13.64
N PRO A 189 10.15 1.74 13.77
CA PRO A 189 8.93 0.95 13.60
C PRO A 189 7.77 1.55 14.38
N THR A 190 6.74 1.96 13.64
CA THR A 190 5.58 2.69 14.14
C THR A 190 4.30 1.99 13.76
N TYR A 191 3.42 1.81 14.74
CA TYR A 191 2.07 1.32 14.55
C TYR A 191 1.08 2.42 14.87
N ILE A 192 0.12 2.64 13.99
CA ILE A 192 -0.99 3.58 14.18
C ILE A 192 -2.28 2.78 14.08
N TYR A 193 -3.03 2.75 15.17
CA TYR A 193 -4.33 2.10 15.28
C TYR A 193 -5.40 3.15 15.25
N THR A 194 -6.38 2.98 14.37
CA THR A 194 -7.58 3.83 14.28
C THR A 194 -8.84 2.97 14.24
N ASP A 195 -10.01 3.57 14.26
CA ASP A 195 -11.27 2.84 14.19
C ASP A 195 -11.44 2.09 12.85
N SER A 196 -10.81 2.57 11.78
CA SER A 196 -10.98 2.07 10.42
C SER A 196 -9.82 1.22 9.92
N ALA A 197 -8.60 1.43 10.42
CA ALA A 197 -7.41 0.78 9.91
C ALA A 197 -6.28 0.64 10.94
N THR A 198 -5.39 -0.31 10.68
CA THR A 198 -4.06 -0.39 11.30
C THR A 198 -3.02 -0.03 10.26
N MET A 199 -2.15 0.91 10.59
CA MET A 199 -1.04 1.33 9.73
C MET A 199 0.30 0.94 10.37
N TYR A 200 1.25 0.54 9.55
CA TYR A 200 2.63 0.29 9.94
C TYR A 200 3.57 1.00 9.00
N SER A 201 4.63 1.58 9.55
CA SER A 201 5.76 2.10 8.78
C SER A 201 7.01 2.21 9.65
N GLU A 202 8.18 2.11 9.03
CA GLU A 202 9.46 2.34 9.71
C GLU A 202 9.87 3.82 9.70
N ARG A 203 9.32 4.60 8.79
CA ARG A 203 9.60 6.04 8.68
C ARG A 203 8.47 6.77 7.98
N GLY A 204 8.05 7.90 8.55
CA GLY A 204 7.00 8.70 7.94
C GLY A 204 6.50 9.83 8.82
N THR A 205 5.36 10.37 8.39
CA THR A 205 4.60 11.38 9.13
C THR A 205 3.13 10.99 9.21
N TYR A 206 2.49 11.39 10.29
CA TYR A 206 1.05 11.28 10.45
C TYR A 206 0.48 12.62 10.95
N ASP A 207 -0.44 13.19 10.18
CA ASP A 207 -1.22 14.36 10.58
C ASP A 207 -2.43 13.88 11.38
N THR A 208 -2.42 14.11 12.70
CA THR A 208 -3.45 13.58 13.61
C THR A 208 -4.80 14.25 13.43
N ASP A 209 -4.84 15.48 12.91
CA ASP A 209 -6.09 16.20 12.67
C ASP A 209 -6.72 15.83 11.32
N LYS A 210 -5.90 15.72 10.27
CA LYS A 210 -6.36 15.34 8.94
C LYS A 210 -6.50 13.83 8.74
N ARG A 211 -5.97 13.03 9.68
CA ARG A 211 -5.91 11.58 9.58
C ARG A 211 -5.21 11.12 8.28
N TYR A 212 -4.08 11.75 8.00
CA TYR A 212 -3.31 11.55 6.78
C TYR A 212 -1.92 11.00 7.08
N ALA A 213 -1.61 9.84 6.51
CA ALA A 213 -0.33 9.18 6.63
C ALA A 213 0.53 9.40 5.37
N PHE A 214 1.79 9.73 5.57
CA PHE A 214 2.81 9.66 4.53
C PHE A 214 3.97 8.80 5.05
N SER A 215 4.10 7.63 4.48
CA SER A 215 5.11 6.63 4.80
C SER A 215 6.17 6.57 3.71
N THR A 216 7.44 6.49 4.10
CA THR A 216 8.58 6.48 3.17
C THR A 216 9.40 5.20 3.22
N GLN A 217 9.04 4.28 4.10
CA GLN A 217 9.75 2.99 4.24
C GLN A 217 8.86 1.94 4.86
N ALA A 218 8.79 0.76 4.21
CA ALA A 218 8.09 -0.44 4.69
C ALA A 218 6.64 -0.16 5.10
N SER A 219 5.85 0.34 4.15
CA SER A 219 4.51 0.85 4.40
C SER A 219 3.46 -0.26 4.34
N GLN A 220 2.58 -0.27 5.32
CA GLN A 220 1.43 -1.17 5.35
C GLN A 220 0.20 -0.45 5.89
N VAL A 221 -0.94 -0.66 5.25
CA VAL A 221 -2.27 -0.32 5.77
C VAL A 221 -3.15 -1.55 5.69
N VAL A 222 -3.79 -1.88 6.79
CA VAL A 222 -4.69 -3.04 6.90
C VAL A 222 -6.02 -2.57 7.48
N ASN A 223 -7.09 -2.87 6.79
CA ASN A 223 -8.45 -2.79 7.32
C ASN A 223 -9.15 -4.15 7.17
N ASN A 224 -10.43 -4.23 7.52
CA ASN A 224 -11.18 -5.50 7.50
C ASN A 224 -11.34 -6.13 6.10
N GLU A 225 -11.10 -5.36 5.04
CA GLU A 225 -11.44 -5.73 3.66
C GLU A 225 -10.24 -5.69 2.73
N LYS A 226 -9.29 -4.79 3.00
CA LYS A 226 -8.14 -4.54 2.13
C LYS A 226 -6.85 -4.47 2.93
N GLN A 227 -5.78 -4.88 2.28
CA GLN A 227 -4.42 -4.73 2.77
C GLN A 227 -3.56 -4.11 1.66
N ILE A 228 -2.79 -3.09 2.02
CA ILE A 228 -1.89 -2.38 1.11
C ILE A 228 -0.48 -2.52 1.67
N PHE A 229 0.45 -2.97 0.83
CA PHE A 229 1.88 -3.03 1.14
C PHE A 229 2.64 -2.29 0.06
N SER A 230 3.67 -1.54 0.42
CA SER A 230 4.52 -0.82 -0.53
C SER A 230 5.79 -0.28 0.13
N ASP A 231 6.74 0.19 -0.66
CA ASP A 231 7.92 0.86 -0.14
C ASP A 231 7.54 2.24 0.41
N THR A 232 6.70 2.99 -0.32
CA THR A 232 6.18 4.30 0.11
C THR A 232 4.67 4.37 -0.09
N LEU A 233 3.97 5.02 0.85
CA LEU A 233 2.52 5.11 0.87
C LEU A 233 2.07 6.51 1.27
N ARG A 234 1.09 7.03 0.57
CA ARG A 234 0.24 8.14 1.01
C ARG A 234 -1.16 7.61 1.22
N TYR A 235 -1.71 7.85 2.39
CA TYR A 235 -3.02 7.35 2.72
C TYR A 235 -3.83 8.41 3.48
N ASP A 236 -4.97 8.75 2.92
CA ASP A 236 -5.99 9.57 3.54
C ASP A 236 -7.07 8.64 4.11
N GLU A 237 -7.13 8.57 5.43
CA GLU A 237 -8.03 7.66 6.13
C GLU A 237 -9.49 8.09 6.04
N VAL A 238 -9.75 9.40 5.92
CA VAL A 238 -11.13 9.94 5.87
C VAL A 238 -11.80 9.59 4.55
N THR A 239 -11.05 9.69 3.45
CA THR A 239 -11.53 9.37 2.11
C THR A 239 -11.23 7.94 1.68
N GLU A 240 -10.45 7.20 2.47
CA GLU A 240 -9.88 5.89 2.13
C GLU A 240 -9.19 5.90 0.74
N PHE A 241 -8.50 7.01 0.46
CA PHE A 241 -7.71 7.19 -0.76
C PHE A 241 -6.24 6.90 -0.47
N GLY A 242 -5.66 6.00 -1.25
CA GLY A 242 -4.26 5.61 -1.10
C GLY A 242 -3.49 5.62 -2.42
N ILE A 243 -2.23 6.07 -2.35
CA ILE A 243 -1.24 5.97 -3.43
C ILE A 243 -0.03 5.24 -2.89
N ALA A 244 0.32 4.13 -3.53
CA ALA A 244 1.41 3.25 -3.16
C ALA A 244 2.47 3.19 -4.27
N ASN A 245 3.76 3.22 -3.90
CA ASN A 245 4.86 3.11 -4.85
C ASN A 245 5.92 2.13 -4.34
N GLY A 246 6.53 1.41 -5.28
CA GLY A 246 7.58 0.40 -5.03
C GLY A 246 7.01 -0.86 -4.39
N HIS A 247 7.25 -2.02 -4.97
CA HIS A 247 6.80 -3.35 -4.50
C HIS A 247 5.34 -3.36 -4.00
N VAL A 248 4.45 -2.72 -4.79
CA VAL A 248 3.04 -2.57 -4.40
C VAL A 248 2.35 -3.92 -4.42
N ARG A 249 1.61 -4.21 -3.34
CA ARG A 249 0.72 -5.35 -3.22
C ARG A 249 -0.58 -4.91 -2.56
N LEU A 250 -1.67 -5.01 -3.30
CA LEU A 250 -3.03 -4.75 -2.84
C LEU A 250 -3.76 -6.08 -2.71
N LEU A 251 -4.33 -6.36 -1.56
CA LEU A 251 -5.16 -7.55 -1.32
C LEU A 251 -6.59 -7.09 -1.03
N ASP A 252 -7.53 -7.60 -1.80
CA ASP A 252 -8.95 -7.54 -1.52
C ASP A 252 -9.36 -8.89 -0.92
N THR A 253 -9.60 -8.91 0.39
CA THR A 253 -9.91 -10.13 1.13
C THR A 253 -11.37 -10.56 0.96
N VAL A 254 -12.25 -9.64 0.55
CA VAL A 254 -13.66 -9.92 0.27
C VAL A 254 -13.81 -10.70 -1.03
N ASN A 255 -13.09 -10.28 -2.07
CA ASN A 255 -13.18 -10.84 -3.41
C ASN A 255 -12.07 -11.86 -3.72
N ASN A 256 -11.13 -12.11 -2.79
CA ASN A 256 -9.94 -12.95 -2.98
C ASN A 256 -9.09 -12.53 -4.19
N ILE A 257 -8.87 -11.22 -4.34
CA ILE A 257 -8.09 -10.63 -5.41
C ILE A 257 -6.78 -10.11 -4.84
N THR A 258 -5.66 -10.46 -5.46
CA THR A 258 -4.35 -9.88 -5.17
C THR A 258 -3.85 -9.15 -6.40
N CYS A 259 -3.52 -7.85 -6.25
CA CYS A 259 -2.89 -7.05 -7.30
C CYS A 259 -1.46 -6.71 -6.90
N THR A 260 -0.49 -6.85 -7.80
CA THR A 260 0.90 -6.46 -7.59
C THR A 260 1.42 -5.62 -8.74
N GLY A 261 2.36 -4.71 -8.45
CA GLY A 261 2.98 -3.82 -9.44
C GLY A 261 3.98 -2.87 -8.79
N ARG A 262 4.41 -1.84 -9.49
CA ARG A 262 5.29 -0.81 -8.93
C ARG A 262 4.56 0.45 -8.49
N TYR A 263 3.39 0.71 -9.04
CA TYR A 263 2.51 1.79 -8.65
C TYR A 263 1.10 1.25 -8.44
N GLY A 264 0.44 1.69 -7.38
CA GLY A 264 -0.94 1.35 -7.07
C GLY A 264 -1.71 2.54 -6.52
N GLU A 265 -2.99 2.58 -6.83
CA GLU A 265 -3.93 3.58 -6.31
C GLU A 265 -5.21 2.87 -5.87
N THR A 266 -5.78 3.27 -4.74
CA THR A 266 -7.10 2.83 -4.29
C THR A 266 -7.97 4.02 -3.95
N SER A 267 -9.24 3.96 -4.28
CA SER A 267 -10.21 5.03 -4.00
C SER A 267 -11.55 4.43 -3.58
N GLN A 268 -11.95 4.70 -2.36
CA GLN A 268 -13.26 4.28 -1.87
C GLN A 268 -14.39 5.07 -2.55
N GLU A 269 -14.21 6.36 -2.78
CA GLU A 269 -15.19 7.21 -3.46
C GLU A 269 -15.52 6.69 -4.88
N ARG A 270 -14.50 6.26 -5.62
CA ARG A 270 -14.64 5.72 -6.97
C ARG A 270 -14.88 4.22 -7.00
N HIS A 271 -14.78 3.55 -5.86
CA HIS A 271 -14.80 2.09 -5.72
C HIS A 271 -13.78 1.39 -6.63
N THR A 272 -12.59 1.97 -6.80
CA THR A 272 -11.59 1.49 -7.73
C THR A 272 -10.29 1.12 -7.03
N SER A 273 -9.59 0.13 -7.62
CA SER A 273 -8.18 -0.16 -7.37
C SER A 273 -7.45 -0.21 -8.71
N PHE A 274 -6.44 0.61 -8.86
CA PHE A 274 -5.60 0.71 -10.06
C PHE A 274 -4.19 0.22 -9.75
N ILE A 275 -3.60 -0.53 -10.66
CA ILE A 275 -2.23 -1.01 -10.56
C ILE A 275 -1.55 -0.90 -11.91
N THR A 276 -0.28 -0.52 -11.94
CA THR A 276 0.50 -0.39 -13.17
C THR A 276 1.98 -0.72 -12.93
N ASP A 277 2.76 -0.68 -13.99
CA ASP A 277 4.17 -1.06 -14.01
C ASP A 277 4.36 -2.55 -13.69
N SER A 278 4.16 -3.39 -14.70
CA SER A 278 4.13 -4.86 -14.60
C SER A 278 3.00 -5.36 -13.70
N ALA A 279 1.80 -4.86 -13.93
CA ALA A 279 0.64 -5.24 -13.16
C ALA A 279 0.34 -6.73 -13.28
N LEU A 280 0.18 -7.40 -12.15
CA LEU A 280 -0.32 -8.76 -12.06
C LEU A 280 -1.54 -8.78 -11.16
N VAL A 281 -2.62 -9.38 -11.64
CA VAL A 281 -3.82 -9.64 -10.83
C VAL A 281 -4.01 -11.15 -10.72
N VAL A 282 -4.17 -11.61 -9.50
CA VAL A 282 -4.42 -13.01 -9.18
C VAL A 282 -5.81 -13.13 -8.59
N PHE A 283 -6.66 -13.90 -9.26
CA PHE A 283 -8.01 -14.23 -8.81
C PHE A 283 -8.02 -15.65 -8.28
N VAL A 284 -8.57 -15.84 -7.08
CA VAL A 284 -8.72 -17.16 -6.48
C VAL A 284 -10.20 -17.43 -6.25
N SER A 285 -10.72 -18.50 -6.87
CA SER A 285 -12.10 -18.94 -6.72
C SER A 285 -12.17 -20.41 -6.34
N LYS A 286 -13.31 -20.84 -5.85
CA LYS A 286 -13.56 -22.28 -5.65
C LYS A 286 -13.77 -22.95 -7.02
N ASN A 287 -13.21 -24.14 -7.18
CA ASN A 287 -13.44 -24.95 -8.36
C ASN A 287 -14.92 -25.35 -8.44
N GLN A 288 -15.50 -25.30 -9.65
CA GLN A 288 -16.92 -25.59 -9.85
C GLN A 288 -17.26 -27.09 -9.70
N GLU A 289 -16.33 -27.99 -10.07
CA GLU A 289 -16.53 -29.44 -10.00
C GLU A 289 -16.20 -29.99 -8.60
N ASP A 290 -15.22 -29.40 -7.92
CA ASP A 290 -14.76 -29.81 -6.60
C ASP A 290 -14.53 -28.61 -5.71
N SER A 291 -15.53 -28.26 -4.90
CA SER A 291 -15.48 -27.09 -4.01
C SER A 291 -14.36 -27.14 -2.94
N THR A 292 -13.68 -28.29 -2.79
CA THR A 292 -12.51 -28.43 -1.92
C THR A 292 -11.22 -27.94 -2.57
N LYS A 293 -11.22 -27.74 -3.90
CA LYS A 293 -10.10 -27.23 -4.68
C LYS A 293 -10.30 -25.76 -5.01
N LEU A 294 -9.19 -25.07 -5.22
CA LEU A 294 -9.16 -23.69 -5.65
C LEU A 294 -8.67 -23.59 -7.09
N ASP A 295 -9.36 -22.78 -7.87
CA ASP A 295 -8.92 -22.35 -9.19
C ASP A 295 -8.24 -21.00 -9.06
N THR A 296 -7.08 -20.86 -9.70
CA THR A 296 -6.33 -19.62 -9.71
C THR A 296 -6.13 -19.15 -11.14
N MET A 297 -6.50 -17.90 -11.40
CA MET A 297 -6.25 -17.22 -12.66
C MET A 297 -5.25 -16.09 -12.43
N TYR A 298 -4.24 -16.04 -13.27
CA TYR A 298 -3.23 -14.99 -13.31
C TYR A 298 -3.48 -14.12 -14.54
N LEU A 299 -3.55 -12.80 -14.35
CA LEU A 299 -3.70 -11.81 -15.41
C LEU A 299 -2.59 -10.79 -15.31
N HIS A 300 -1.77 -10.67 -16.33
CA HIS A 300 -0.77 -9.63 -16.48
C HIS A 300 -1.20 -8.62 -17.54
N ALA A 301 -0.86 -7.35 -17.31
CA ALA A 301 -0.98 -6.25 -18.27
C ALA A 301 -0.02 -5.12 -17.89
N ASP A 302 0.16 -4.10 -18.74
CA ASP A 302 0.90 -2.89 -18.37
C ASP A 302 0.16 -2.13 -17.27
N SER A 303 -1.18 -2.09 -17.34
CA SER A 303 -2.02 -1.53 -16.29
C SER A 303 -3.35 -2.26 -16.14
N VAL A 304 -3.87 -2.32 -14.91
CA VAL A 304 -5.15 -2.96 -14.58
C VAL A 304 -5.95 -2.05 -13.66
N LEU A 305 -7.22 -1.86 -13.99
CA LEU A 305 -8.22 -1.18 -13.19
C LEU A 305 -9.28 -2.19 -12.74
N VAL A 306 -9.42 -2.36 -11.44
CA VAL A 306 -10.48 -3.16 -10.81
C VAL A 306 -11.56 -2.22 -10.29
N VAL A 307 -12.82 -2.53 -10.56
CA VAL A 307 -13.98 -1.75 -10.11
C VAL A 307 -14.89 -2.63 -9.26
N ASN A 308 -15.27 -2.12 -8.11
CA ASN A 308 -16.25 -2.71 -7.20
C ASN A 308 -17.54 -1.87 -7.21
N ASP A 309 -18.63 -2.39 -6.66
CA ASP A 309 -19.85 -1.63 -6.41
C ASP A 309 -19.83 -0.95 -5.02
N SER A 310 -20.91 -0.27 -4.68
CA SER A 310 -21.08 0.35 -3.36
C SER A 310 -21.19 -0.65 -2.21
N ALA A 311 -21.51 -1.90 -2.50
CA ALA A 311 -21.48 -3.02 -1.55
C ALA A 311 -20.10 -3.71 -1.49
N LYS A 312 -19.09 -3.13 -2.17
CA LYS A 312 -17.69 -3.60 -2.25
C LYS A 312 -17.54 -4.96 -2.95
N GLN A 313 -18.56 -5.37 -3.73
CA GLN A 313 -18.48 -6.57 -4.55
C GLN A 313 -17.79 -6.25 -5.89
N PHE A 314 -16.98 -7.18 -6.37
CA PHE A 314 -16.29 -7.07 -7.64
C PHE A 314 -17.29 -6.95 -8.81
N VAL A 315 -17.12 -5.95 -9.65
CA VAL A 315 -18.00 -5.65 -10.80
C VAL A 315 -17.29 -5.84 -12.12
N SER A 316 -16.08 -5.28 -12.26
CA SER A 316 -15.37 -5.36 -13.54
C SER A 316 -13.86 -5.21 -13.38
N VAL A 317 -13.14 -5.69 -14.39
CA VAL A 317 -11.72 -5.42 -14.57
C VAL A 317 -11.43 -4.98 -15.99
N MET A 318 -10.61 -3.93 -16.13
CA MET A 318 -10.01 -3.48 -17.38
C MET A 318 -8.51 -3.73 -17.34
N ALA A 319 -7.98 -4.40 -18.33
CA ALA A 319 -6.55 -4.64 -18.51
C ALA A 319 -6.10 -4.02 -19.84
N HIS A 320 -5.07 -3.18 -19.81
CA HIS A 320 -4.58 -2.45 -20.95
C HIS A 320 -3.13 -2.77 -21.25
N HIS A 321 -2.89 -3.06 -22.50
CA HIS A 321 -1.63 -3.39 -23.16
C HIS A 321 -0.95 -4.64 -22.59
N HIS A 322 -0.45 -5.46 -23.51
CA HIS A 322 0.31 -6.68 -23.22
C HIS A 322 -0.45 -7.65 -22.28
N VAL A 323 -1.75 -7.81 -22.51
CA VAL A 323 -2.58 -8.68 -21.68
C VAL A 323 -2.26 -10.14 -21.94
N LYS A 324 -1.86 -10.85 -20.89
CA LYS A 324 -1.76 -12.32 -20.87
C LYS A 324 -2.45 -12.89 -19.66
N THR A 325 -3.14 -13.99 -19.86
CA THR A 325 -3.77 -14.75 -18.77
C THR A 325 -3.27 -16.18 -18.75
N TYR A 326 -3.17 -16.72 -17.54
CA TYR A 326 -2.87 -18.12 -17.30
C TYR A 326 -3.84 -18.71 -16.29
N ARG A 327 -4.53 -19.74 -16.68
CA ARG A 327 -5.24 -20.70 -15.85
C ARG A 327 -4.83 -22.11 -16.33
N LYS A 328 -4.90 -23.11 -15.48
CA LYS A 328 -4.39 -24.45 -15.79
C LYS A 328 -4.96 -25.03 -17.08
N ASP A 329 -6.26 -24.83 -17.33
CA ASP A 329 -7.03 -25.34 -18.46
C ASP A 329 -7.14 -24.38 -19.65
N SER A 330 -6.90 -23.07 -19.41
CA SER A 330 -7.12 -22.04 -20.44
C SER A 330 -6.10 -20.91 -20.31
N GLN A 331 -5.63 -20.41 -21.44
CA GLN A 331 -4.72 -19.28 -21.52
C GLN A 331 -5.20 -18.34 -22.61
N ALA A 332 -4.85 -17.06 -22.47
CA ALA A 332 -5.14 -16.09 -23.51
C ALA A 332 -4.06 -15.01 -23.60
N MET A 333 -4.00 -14.35 -24.75
CA MET A 333 -3.25 -13.13 -24.96
C MET A 333 -4.04 -12.17 -25.85
N CYS A 334 -3.93 -10.86 -25.58
CA CYS A 334 -4.49 -9.79 -26.40
C CYS A 334 -3.79 -8.47 -26.06
N ASP A 335 -4.10 -7.40 -26.79
CA ASP A 335 -3.62 -6.08 -26.34
C ASP A 335 -4.40 -5.59 -25.14
N SER A 336 -5.73 -5.65 -25.17
CA SER A 336 -6.58 -5.16 -24.09
C SER A 336 -7.75 -6.09 -23.82
N ALA A 337 -8.17 -6.17 -22.55
CA ALA A 337 -9.28 -7.01 -22.11
C ALA A 337 -10.22 -6.27 -21.15
N PHE A 338 -11.50 -6.60 -21.21
CA PHE A 338 -12.53 -6.12 -20.30
C PHE A 338 -13.42 -7.27 -19.83
N TYR A 339 -13.47 -7.46 -18.53
CA TYR A 339 -14.37 -8.41 -17.88
C TYR A 339 -15.49 -7.67 -17.14
N SER A 340 -16.73 -8.11 -17.32
CA SER A 340 -17.93 -7.56 -16.67
C SER A 340 -18.70 -8.68 -15.98
N VAL A 341 -18.85 -8.59 -14.66
CA VAL A 341 -19.66 -9.54 -13.87
C VAL A 341 -21.15 -9.44 -14.20
N PRO A 342 -21.76 -8.23 -14.27
CA PRO A 342 -23.17 -8.10 -14.59
C PRO A 342 -23.57 -8.71 -15.94
N ASP A 343 -22.69 -8.61 -16.93
CA ASP A 343 -22.92 -9.17 -18.27
C ASP A 343 -22.40 -10.59 -18.39
N SER A 344 -21.64 -11.07 -17.41
CA SER A 344 -20.91 -12.34 -17.42
C SER A 344 -20.08 -12.52 -18.71
N THR A 345 -19.38 -11.44 -19.11
CA THR A 345 -18.63 -11.39 -20.37
C THR A 345 -17.17 -11.04 -20.18
N LEU A 346 -16.29 -11.73 -20.90
CA LEU A 346 -14.90 -11.34 -21.13
C LEU A 346 -14.74 -10.93 -22.59
N LYS A 347 -14.36 -9.68 -22.84
CA LYS A 347 -14.10 -9.11 -24.16
C LYS A 347 -12.60 -8.91 -24.33
N MET A 348 -12.03 -9.43 -25.40
CA MET A 348 -10.62 -9.32 -25.73
C MET A 348 -10.48 -8.62 -27.08
N PHE A 349 -9.58 -7.64 -27.16
CA PHE A 349 -9.43 -6.75 -28.30
C PHE A 349 -8.02 -6.76 -28.85
N TYR A 350 -7.91 -6.47 -30.16
CA TYR A 350 -6.68 -6.32 -30.90
C TYR A 350 -5.84 -7.61 -30.95
N ASP A 351 -6.18 -8.46 -31.92
CA ASP A 351 -5.52 -9.72 -32.25
C ASP A 351 -5.50 -10.73 -31.06
N PRO A 352 -6.65 -10.95 -30.37
CA PRO A 352 -6.71 -11.91 -29.29
C PRO A 352 -6.48 -13.33 -29.76
N VAL A 353 -5.81 -14.10 -28.89
CA VAL A 353 -5.61 -15.55 -29.04
C VAL A 353 -6.01 -16.23 -27.74
N VAL A 354 -6.83 -17.25 -27.84
CA VAL A 354 -7.24 -18.11 -26.72
C VAL A 354 -6.76 -19.52 -26.99
N TRP A 355 -6.16 -20.15 -25.98
CA TRP A 355 -5.81 -21.57 -25.98
C TRP A 355 -6.64 -22.30 -24.94
N TYR A 356 -7.24 -23.37 -25.37
CA TYR A 356 -7.99 -24.27 -24.53
C TYR A 356 -7.63 -25.71 -24.93
N ASP A 357 -7.09 -26.47 -24.00
CA ASP A 357 -6.52 -27.79 -24.29
C ASP A 357 -5.52 -27.73 -25.47
N HIS A 358 -5.74 -28.41 -26.57
CA HIS A 358 -4.89 -28.41 -27.79
C HIS A 358 -5.44 -27.51 -28.91
N TYR A 359 -6.48 -26.75 -28.61
CA TYR A 359 -7.06 -25.76 -29.52
C TYR A 359 -6.41 -24.38 -29.34
N GLN A 360 -6.26 -23.67 -30.44
CA GLN A 360 -5.94 -22.26 -30.51
C GLN A 360 -6.98 -21.55 -31.36
N CYS A 361 -7.67 -20.55 -30.80
CA CYS A 361 -8.62 -19.71 -31.52
C CYS A 361 -8.17 -18.24 -31.52
N SER A 362 -8.34 -17.53 -32.65
CA SER A 362 -7.97 -16.15 -32.83
C SER A 362 -9.01 -15.41 -33.67
N ALA A 363 -9.09 -14.08 -33.52
CA ALA A 363 -9.96 -13.18 -34.28
C ALA A 363 -9.49 -11.73 -34.11
N ASP A 364 -10.18 -10.73 -34.69
CA ASP A 364 -9.93 -9.31 -34.37
C ASP A 364 -10.46 -8.96 -32.95
N THR A 365 -11.55 -9.62 -32.55
CA THR A 365 -12.14 -9.50 -31.20
C THR A 365 -12.74 -10.85 -30.79
N ILE A 366 -12.48 -11.27 -29.55
CA ILE A 366 -13.11 -12.45 -28.98
C ILE A 366 -13.97 -12.01 -27.79
N VAL A 367 -15.22 -12.52 -27.73
CA VAL A 367 -16.12 -12.31 -26.60
C VAL A 367 -16.53 -13.67 -26.05
N LEU A 368 -16.19 -13.94 -24.81
CA LEU A 368 -16.60 -15.13 -24.08
C LEU A 368 -17.76 -14.78 -23.15
N VAL A 369 -18.82 -15.54 -23.22
CA VAL A 369 -20.02 -15.39 -22.37
C VAL A 369 -20.18 -16.64 -21.52
N HIS A 370 -20.35 -16.47 -20.23
CA HIS A 370 -20.54 -17.57 -19.28
C HIS A 370 -21.74 -17.31 -18.36
N ASP A 371 -22.21 -18.36 -17.73
CA ASP A 371 -23.21 -18.29 -16.67
C ASP A 371 -22.76 -19.13 -15.46
N SER A 372 -23.71 -19.41 -14.54
CA SER A 372 -23.45 -20.25 -13.36
C SER A 372 -23.02 -21.69 -13.70
N ASN A 373 -23.31 -22.18 -14.92
CA ASN A 373 -23.02 -23.54 -15.39
C ASN A 373 -21.73 -23.59 -16.25
N GLY A 374 -21.03 -22.48 -16.44
CA GLY A 374 -19.78 -22.38 -17.20
C GLY A 374 -19.91 -21.59 -18.50
N MET A 375 -19.04 -21.90 -19.47
CA MET A 375 -19.02 -21.21 -20.76
C MET A 375 -20.34 -21.50 -21.53
N ARG A 376 -20.95 -20.45 -22.10
CA ARG A 376 -22.15 -20.54 -22.96
C ARG A 376 -21.87 -20.28 -24.42
N HIS A 377 -21.13 -19.19 -24.71
CA HIS A 377 -20.83 -18.79 -26.07
C HIS A 377 -19.42 -18.22 -26.15
N ALA A 378 -18.75 -18.53 -27.27
CA ALA A 378 -17.56 -17.84 -27.69
C ALA A 378 -17.80 -17.21 -29.06
N TYR A 379 -17.76 -15.88 -29.14
CA TYR A 379 -17.87 -15.12 -30.37
C TYR A 379 -16.49 -14.72 -30.85
N LEU A 380 -16.11 -15.18 -32.04
CA LEU A 380 -14.88 -14.77 -32.74
C LEU A 380 -15.30 -13.84 -33.86
N ASN A 381 -15.15 -12.54 -33.65
CA ASN A 381 -15.65 -11.51 -34.55
C ASN A 381 -14.54 -11.00 -35.46
N LYS A 382 -14.77 -11.08 -36.76
CA LYS A 382 -13.86 -10.80 -37.87
C LYS A 382 -12.61 -11.69 -37.82
N ASN A 383 -12.32 -12.28 -38.98
CA ASN A 383 -11.15 -13.15 -39.16
C ASN A 383 -11.07 -14.31 -38.14
N GLY A 384 -12.20 -14.88 -37.77
CA GLY A 384 -12.26 -16.02 -36.85
C GLY A 384 -11.48 -17.20 -37.39
N PHE A 385 -10.55 -17.74 -36.63
CA PHE A 385 -9.67 -18.86 -37.01
C PHE A 385 -9.46 -19.76 -35.79
N CYS A 386 -9.81 -21.03 -35.91
CA CYS A 386 -9.51 -22.05 -34.90
C CYS A 386 -8.62 -23.13 -35.48
N ILE A 387 -7.65 -23.58 -34.70
CA ILE A 387 -6.62 -24.56 -35.06
C ILE A 387 -6.55 -25.61 -33.95
N GLU A 388 -6.51 -26.86 -34.34
CA GLU A 388 -6.24 -28.01 -33.45
C GLU A 388 -4.95 -28.68 -33.93
N GLN A 389 -3.99 -28.88 -33.05
CA GLN A 389 -2.76 -29.60 -33.38
C GLN A 389 -2.98 -31.12 -33.13
N LEU A 390 -2.86 -31.94 -34.19
CA LEU A 390 -2.91 -33.39 -34.09
C LEU A 390 -1.52 -34.02 -33.97
N ASP A 391 -0.55 -33.43 -34.69
CA ASP A 391 0.81 -33.90 -34.81
C ASP A 391 1.72 -32.66 -35.07
N PRO A 392 3.01 -32.67 -34.87
CA PRO A 392 3.86 -31.48 -35.06
C PRO A 392 3.70 -30.74 -36.40
N ASP A 393 3.28 -31.43 -37.46
CA ASP A 393 3.09 -30.85 -38.79
C ASP A 393 1.65 -30.98 -39.34
N LYS A 394 0.69 -31.56 -38.56
CA LYS A 394 -0.69 -31.73 -38.96
C LYS A 394 -1.64 -30.99 -38.07
N PHE A 395 -2.51 -30.19 -38.68
CA PHE A 395 -3.42 -29.28 -37.98
C PHE A 395 -4.82 -29.35 -38.60
N ASN A 396 -5.83 -29.65 -37.80
CA ASN A 396 -7.21 -29.32 -38.15
C ASN A 396 -7.36 -27.79 -38.10
N GLN A 397 -8.06 -27.24 -39.07
CA GLN A 397 -8.18 -25.80 -39.21
C GLN A 397 -9.59 -25.46 -39.70
N VAL A 398 -10.14 -24.40 -39.12
CA VAL A 398 -11.39 -23.81 -39.61
C VAL A 398 -11.31 -22.31 -39.50
N LYS A 399 -11.73 -21.59 -40.55
CA LYS A 399 -11.83 -20.14 -40.54
C LYS A 399 -13.10 -19.64 -41.18
N GLY A 400 -13.53 -18.45 -40.76
CA GLY A 400 -14.65 -17.71 -41.33
C GLY A 400 -14.59 -16.24 -41.00
N ARG A 401 -15.48 -15.43 -41.58
CA ARG A 401 -15.56 -14.00 -41.22
C ARG A 401 -15.89 -13.84 -39.74
N ASN A 402 -16.88 -14.60 -39.25
CA ASN A 402 -17.24 -14.68 -37.83
C ASN A 402 -17.44 -16.12 -37.45
N MET A 403 -17.24 -16.44 -36.17
CA MET A 403 -17.59 -17.75 -35.63
C MET A 403 -18.31 -17.57 -34.31
N VAL A 404 -19.25 -18.50 -34.04
CA VAL A 404 -19.94 -18.63 -32.75
C VAL A 404 -19.86 -20.07 -32.30
N VAL A 405 -19.17 -20.32 -31.20
CA VAL A 405 -19.16 -21.63 -30.57
C VAL A 405 -20.19 -21.62 -29.45
N TYR A 406 -21.08 -22.58 -29.48
CA TYR A 406 -22.13 -22.81 -28.49
C TYR A 406 -21.70 -23.93 -27.56
N PHE A 407 -21.90 -23.73 -26.27
CA PHE A 407 -21.53 -24.69 -25.25
C PHE A 407 -22.77 -25.20 -24.51
N LYS A 408 -22.72 -26.43 -24.13
CA LYS A 408 -23.73 -27.08 -23.29
C LYS A 408 -23.02 -27.77 -22.13
N GLU A 409 -23.41 -27.43 -20.91
CA GLU A 409 -22.78 -27.97 -19.69
C GLU A 409 -21.24 -27.77 -19.65
N GLY A 410 -20.75 -26.62 -20.22
CA GLY A 410 -19.34 -26.28 -20.28
C GLY A 410 -18.55 -26.94 -21.44
N GLU A 411 -19.16 -27.82 -22.20
CA GLU A 411 -18.57 -28.51 -23.34
C GLU A 411 -19.04 -27.93 -24.67
N PRO A 412 -18.21 -27.89 -25.74
CA PRO A 412 -18.65 -27.49 -27.08
C PRO A 412 -19.76 -28.38 -27.57
N ASP A 413 -20.88 -27.80 -27.99
CA ASP A 413 -22.03 -28.50 -28.59
C ASP A 413 -22.00 -28.38 -30.11
N TYR A 414 -21.99 -27.15 -30.61
CA TYR A 414 -21.76 -26.87 -32.02
C TYR A 414 -21.13 -25.51 -32.26
N ALA A 415 -20.54 -25.31 -33.45
CA ALA A 415 -19.99 -24.05 -33.90
C ALA A 415 -20.58 -23.63 -35.24
N ASP A 416 -21.01 -22.37 -35.35
CA ASP A 416 -21.36 -21.71 -36.60
C ASP A 416 -20.18 -20.91 -37.13
N ILE A 417 -19.75 -21.21 -38.33
CA ILE A 417 -18.73 -20.52 -39.09
C ILE A 417 -19.43 -19.74 -40.18
N LEU A 418 -19.43 -18.41 -40.07
CA LEU A 418 -20.27 -17.52 -40.86
C LEU A 418 -19.42 -16.67 -41.80
N GLY A 419 -19.72 -16.73 -43.09
CA GLY A 419 -19.12 -15.96 -44.17
C GLY A 419 -17.72 -16.45 -44.59
N ASN A 420 -17.58 -16.92 -45.82
CA ASN A 420 -16.36 -17.46 -46.41
C ASN A 420 -15.73 -18.55 -45.53
N ALA A 421 -16.55 -19.53 -45.17
CA ALA A 421 -16.11 -20.66 -44.35
C ALA A 421 -15.16 -21.58 -45.14
N GLU A 422 -13.99 -21.84 -44.56
CA GLU A 422 -12.99 -22.76 -45.10
C GLU A 422 -12.48 -23.69 -43.99
N MET A 423 -12.18 -24.98 -44.36
CA MET A 423 -11.64 -25.96 -43.43
C MET A 423 -10.58 -26.84 -44.05
N VAL A 424 -9.67 -27.31 -43.21
CA VAL A 424 -8.79 -28.47 -43.46
C VAL A 424 -8.97 -29.40 -42.27
N TYR A 425 -9.47 -30.61 -42.53
CA TYR A 425 -9.75 -31.59 -41.46
C TYR A 425 -9.14 -32.93 -41.79
N TYR A 426 -8.33 -33.50 -40.90
CA TYR A 426 -7.72 -34.80 -40.99
C TYR A 426 -8.72 -35.86 -40.50
N ILE A 427 -9.06 -36.81 -41.39
CA ILE A 427 -9.98 -37.88 -41.11
C ILE A 427 -9.22 -38.97 -40.36
N THR A 428 -9.77 -39.35 -39.22
CA THR A 428 -9.24 -40.44 -38.38
C THR A 428 -10.07 -41.70 -38.52
N GLU A 429 -9.43 -42.84 -38.37
CA GLU A 429 -10.06 -44.15 -38.22
C GLU A 429 -9.46 -44.83 -36.98
N GLU A 430 -10.34 -45.41 -36.17
CA GLU A 430 -9.99 -46.17 -34.98
C GLU A 430 -10.07 -47.65 -35.27
N ASP A 431 -9.04 -48.41 -34.95
CA ASP A 431 -9.04 -49.87 -35.13
C ASP A 431 -9.61 -50.60 -33.91
N ASP A 432 -9.82 -51.93 -34.04
CA ASP A 432 -10.38 -52.77 -32.95
C ASP A 432 -9.51 -52.81 -31.68
N GLN A 433 -8.36 -52.13 -31.65
CA GLN A 433 -7.41 -52.04 -30.53
C GLN A 433 -7.28 -50.61 -29.99
N ASP A 434 -8.28 -49.75 -30.31
CA ASP A 434 -8.32 -48.33 -29.94
C ASP A 434 -7.14 -47.49 -30.49
N ASN A 435 -6.43 -47.93 -31.54
CA ASN A 435 -5.39 -47.14 -32.20
C ASN A 435 -6.01 -46.23 -33.25
N VAL A 436 -5.80 -44.91 -33.09
CA VAL A 436 -6.25 -43.89 -34.02
C VAL A 436 -5.23 -43.68 -35.13
N SER A 437 -5.66 -43.87 -36.39
CA SER A 437 -4.83 -43.61 -37.57
C SER A 437 -5.43 -42.52 -38.47
N LEU A 438 -4.57 -41.72 -39.10
CA LEU A 438 -4.98 -40.68 -40.05
C LEU A 438 -5.11 -41.33 -41.44
N ILE A 439 -6.32 -41.38 -42.00
CA ILE A 439 -6.59 -42.04 -43.29
C ILE A 439 -6.76 -41.06 -44.46
N GLY A 440 -7.12 -39.81 -44.19
CA GLY A 440 -7.36 -38.81 -45.23
C GLY A 440 -7.36 -37.40 -44.75
N VAL A 441 -7.52 -36.47 -45.67
CA VAL A 441 -7.67 -35.03 -45.37
C VAL A 441 -8.84 -34.50 -46.19
N ASN A 442 -9.79 -33.89 -45.50
CA ASN A 442 -10.91 -33.19 -46.09
C ASN A 442 -10.61 -31.68 -46.18
N VAL A 443 -10.64 -31.09 -47.37
CA VAL A 443 -10.51 -29.66 -47.60
C VAL A 443 -11.85 -29.14 -48.09
N GLY A 444 -12.44 -28.21 -47.35
CA GLY A 444 -13.77 -27.74 -47.59
C GLY A 444 -13.89 -26.21 -47.65
N LYS A 445 -14.82 -25.72 -48.49
CA LYS A 445 -15.22 -24.33 -48.60
C LYS A 445 -16.73 -24.20 -48.73
N GLY A 446 -17.28 -23.10 -48.23
CA GLY A 446 -18.67 -22.75 -48.39
C GLY A 446 -18.96 -21.32 -47.98
N SER A 447 -20.19 -20.88 -48.14
CA SER A 447 -20.61 -19.58 -47.58
C SER A 447 -20.52 -19.62 -46.05
N ASP A 448 -21.10 -20.70 -45.47
CA ASP A 448 -21.16 -20.95 -44.04
C ASP A 448 -20.95 -22.44 -43.76
N MET A 449 -20.56 -22.76 -42.52
CA MET A 449 -20.44 -24.13 -42.02
C MET A 449 -21.03 -24.26 -40.63
N ARG A 450 -21.54 -25.41 -40.28
CA ARG A 450 -21.85 -25.79 -38.89
C ARG A 450 -21.12 -27.08 -38.56
N ILE A 451 -20.41 -27.06 -37.42
CA ILE A 451 -19.67 -28.21 -36.90
C ILE A 451 -20.36 -28.64 -35.59
N TYR A 452 -20.81 -29.86 -35.52
CA TYR A 452 -21.32 -30.47 -34.28
C TYR A 452 -20.18 -31.22 -33.60
N PHE A 453 -20.15 -31.13 -32.28
CA PHE A 453 -19.14 -31.79 -31.46
C PHE A 453 -19.75 -32.89 -30.64
N LYS A 454 -18.97 -33.95 -30.43
CA LYS A 454 -19.25 -35.01 -29.49
C LYS A 454 -17.95 -35.38 -28.78
N ASP A 455 -17.99 -35.52 -27.48
CA ASP A 455 -16.80 -35.78 -26.65
C ASP A 455 -15.62 -34.82 -26.97
N ARG A 456 -15.92 -33.55 -27.18
CA ARG A 456 -15.00 -32.44 -27.57
C ARG A 456 -14.42 -32.55 -28.98
N ALA A 457 -14.73 -33.58 -29.74
CA ALA A 457 -14.25 -33.80 -31.11
C ALA A 457 -15.31 -33.42 -32.14
N PRO A 458 -14.96 -32.88 -33.32
CA PRO A 458 -15.89 -32.69 -34.44
C PRO A 458 -16.47 -34.03 -34.93
N GLU A 459 -17.80 -34.14 -34.91
CA GLU A 459 -18.52 -35.36 -35.35
C GLU A 459 -19.18 -35.15 -36.72
N ILE A 460 -19.88 -34.03 -36.92
CA ILE A 460 -20.62 -33.74 -38.14
C ILE A 460 -20.25 -32.33 -38.63
N VAL A 461 -19.94 -32.21 -39.90
CA VAL A 461 -19.75 -30.92 -40.59
C VAL A 461 -20.79 -30.74 -41.67
N SER A 462 -21.59 -29.69 -41.53
CA SER A 462 -22.60 -29.28 -42.52
C SER A 462 -22.15 -28.01 -43.24
N THR A 463 -22.03 -28.01 -44.54
CA THR A 463 -21.60 -26.85 -45.35
C THR A 463 -22.75 -26.29 -46.17
N TYR A 464 -22.93 -24.99 -46.14
CA TYR A 464 -24.01 -24.27 -46.77
C TYR A 464 -23.52 -23.30 -47.84
N GLY A 465 -24.34 -23.04 -48.85
CA GLY A 465 -24.12 -22.03 -49.91
C GLY A 465 -22.87 -22.34 -50.76
N LYS A 466 -23.06 -23.08 -51.84
CA LYS A 466 -22.05 -23.51 -52.82
C LYS A 466 -20.91 -24.32 -52.17
N PRO A 467 -21.20 -25.46 -51.58
CA PRO A 467 -20.18 -26.32 -50.99
C PRO A 467 -19.19 -26.82 -52.04
N ASP A 468 -17.91 -26.73 -51.74
CA ASP A 468 -16.80 -27.37 -52.47
C ASP A 468 -15.99 -28.17 -51.43
N MET A 469 -16.21 -29.51 -51.43
CA MET A 469 -15.66 -30.42 -50.45
C MET A 469 -14.87 -31.52 -51.16
N ASN A 470 -13.59 -31.64 -50.84
CA ASN A 470 -12.70 -32.61 -51.48
C ASN A 470 -11.98 -33.45 -50.42
N ALA A 471 -12.08 -34.75 -50.48
CA ALA A 471 -11.34 -35.71 -49.65
C ALA A 471 -10.11 -36.23 -50.39
N TYR A 472 -8.98 -36.16 -49.76
CA TYR A 472 -7.69 -36.65 -50.28
C TYR A 472 -7.16 -37.76 -49.38
N PRO A 473 -6.64 -38.84 -49.95
CA PRO A 473 -5.87 -39.84 -49.17
C PRO A 473 -4.68 -39.13 -48.47
N ILE A 474 -4.33 -39.61 -47.27
CA ILE A 474 -3.15 -39.07 -46.55
C ILE A 474 -1.91 -39.14 -47.43
N GLY A 475 -1.10 -38.07 -47.47
CA GLY A 475 0.08 -37.96 -48.33
C GLY A 475 -0.17 -37.55 -49.80
N LYS A 476 -1.42 -37.51 -50.27
CA LYS A 476 -1.79 -37.07 -51.64
C LYS A 476 -2.11 -35.55 -51.68
N LEU A 477 -2.38 -34.94 -50.56
CA LEU A 477 -2.63 -33.48 -50.52
C LEU A 477 -1.34 -32.71 -50.67
N GLU A 478 -1.31 -31.79 -51.63
CA GLU A 478 -0.19 -30.90 -51.87
C GLU A 478 0.11 -30.09 -50.59
N PRO A 479 1.40 -29.90 -50.23
CA PRO A 479 1.80 -29.22 -49.01
C PRO A 479 1.17 -27.80 -48.83
N GLU A 480 0.97 -27.08 -49.92
CA GLU A 480 0.41 -25.75 -49.97
C GLU A 480 -1.10 -25.72 -49.54
N LYS A 481 -1.82 -26.84 -49.80
CA LYS A 481 -3.22 -26.98 -49.42
C LYS A 481 -3.45 -27.53 -48.01
N ARG A 482 -2.36 -27.87 -47.27
CA ARG A 482 -2.46 -28.37 -45.88
C ARG A 482 -2.65 -27.27 -44.87
N LYS A 483 -2.45 -26.02 -45.27
CA LYS A 483 -2.66 -24.84 -44.39
C LYS A 483 -3.53 -23.84 -45.10
N LEU A 484 -4.54 -23.35 -44.40
CA LEU A 484 -5.39 -22.25 -44.88
C LEU A 484 -4.57 -20.92 -44.92
N ALA A 485 -5.00 -19.99 -45.75
CA ALA A 485 -4.44 -18.66 -45.73
C ALA A 485 -4.56 -18.05 -44.32
N ASP A 486 -3.55 -17.29 -43.92
CA ASP A 486 -3.45 -16.65 -42.59
C ASP A 486 -3.21 -17.63 -41.42
N PHE A 487 -2.84 -18.89 -41.69
CA PHE A 487 -2.48 -19.85 -40.67
C PHE A 487 -1.34 -19.34 -39.78
N ARG A 488 -1.59 -19.24 -38.46
CA ARG A 488 -0.58 -18.85 -37.47
C ARG A 488 -0.68 -19.76 -36.26
N TRP A 489 0.28 -20.64 -36.05
CA TRP A 489 0.37 -21.44 -34.82
C TRP A 489 1.27 -20.74 -33.82
N LEU A 490 0.71 -20.29 -32.70
CA LEU A 490 1.33 -19.39 -31.74
C LEU A 490 1.66 -20.05 -30.40
N ASP A 491 1.80 -21.38 -30.35
CA ASP A 491 2.06 -22.13 -29.10
C ASP A 491 3.32 -21.66 -28.35
N LYS A 492 4.33 -21.13 -29.10
CA LYS A 492 5.53 -20.53 -28.47
C LYS A 492 5.22 -19.29 -27.63
N ARG A 493 4.10 -18.61 -27.88
CA ARG A 493 3.64 -17.44 -27.13
C ARG A 493 2.62 -17.79 -26.04
N ARG A 494 2.17 -19.03 -26.01
CA ARG A 494 1.21 -19.55 -25.03
C ARG A 494 1.88 -19.59 -23.65
N PRO A 495 1.30 -18.98 -22.61
CA PRO A 495 1.78 -19.13 -21.24
C PRO A 495 1.61 -20.59 -20.78
N LYS A 496 2.69 -21.22 -20.31
CA LYS A 496 2.69 -22.61 -19.82
C LYS A 496 2.81 -22.69 -18.30
N SER A 497 3.11 -21.53 -17.67
CA SER A 497 3.20 -21.37 -16.23
C SER A 497 2.68 -19.98 -15.81
N PRO A 498 2.37 -19.78 -14.51
CA PRO A 498 2.01 -18.46 -13.99
C PRO A 498 3.01 -17.35 -14.29
N THR A 499 4.31 -17.69 -14.38
CA THR A 499 5.37 -16.70 -14.64
C THR A 499 5.48 -16.30 -16.11
N ASP A 500 4.96 -17.11 -17.02
CA ASP A 500 5.04 -16.85 -18.46
C ASP A 500 4.10 -15.70 -18.89
N VAL A 501 3.19 -15.28 -18.03
CA VAL A 501 2.33 -14.11 -18.31
C VAL A 501 3.14 -12.83 -18.50
N PHE A 502 4.34 -12.73 -17.94
CA PHE A 502 5.24 -11.58 -18.09
C PHE A 502 6.10 -11.62 -19.35
N VAL A 503 6.16 -12.75 -20.04
CA VAL A 503 6.98 -12.92 -21.24
C VAL A 503 6.12 -12.64 -22.46
N TRP A 504 6.44 -11.59 -23.21
CA TRP A 504 5.65 -11.15 -24.37
C TRP A 504 6.26 -11.53 -25.71
#